data_44bf9f09c2adbf7c4708751fc1605964
#
_entry.id   44bf9f09c2adbf7c4708751fc1605964
#
_cell.length_a   1.000
_cell.length_b   1.000
_cell.length_c   1.000
_cell.angle_alpha   90.00
_cell.angle_beta   90.00
_cell.angle_gamma   90.00
#
_symmetry.space_group_name_H-M   'P 1'
#
loop_
_entity.id
_entity.type
_entity.pdbx_description
1 polymer ?
#
loop_
_entity_poly.entity_id
_entity_poly.type
_entity_poly.pdbx_seq_one_letter_code
_entity_poly.pdbx_strand_id
1 'polypeptide(L)'
;SMNISKPQKKLLVIQNFKYPSTDLDKYCYLYDSEKYKYAIVCIDTKYFVKIKLKKNPTGYDKVYAHMVKVLRNAVEIAQSKYNSTEFIVFLDMIGSGMKQIDVTFAKTLIVILETTFTDNLKYCIVKNAPRLFKIVYRLIYPFIDKVTRKKFMFEKKGKLNRITMNNIE
;
A
#
# COMPACT_ATOMS: atom_id res chain seq x y z
N SER A 1 -1.80 -10.25 -17.97
CA SER A 1 -1.96 -8.99 -17.26
C SER A 1 -3.25 -9.03 -16.45
N MET A 2 -3.13 -8.82 -15.16
CA MET A 2 -4.29 -8.71 -14.30
C MET A 2 -4.89 -7.31 -14.41
N ASN A 3 -6.15 -7.22 -14.78
CA ASN A 3 -6.87 -5.96 -14.82
C ASN A 3 -7.57 -5.76 -13.47
N ILE A 4 -6.83 -5.25 -12.49
CA ILE A 4 -7.34 -4.98 -11.14
C ILE A 4 -7.55 -3.49 -11.00
N SER A 5 -8.80 -3.05 -10.91
CA SER A 5 -9.12 -1.67 -10.57
C SER A 5 -9.16 -1.49 -9.06
N LYS A 6 -8.74 -0.31 -8.57
CA LYS A 6 -8.87 0.03 -7.15
C LYS A 6 -10.34 -0.08 -6.73
N PRO A 7 -10.62 -0.81 -5.65
CA PRO A 7 -11.98 -0.90 -5.16
C PRO A 7 -12.47 0.46 -4.63
N GLN A 8 -13.74 0.73 -4.78
CA GLN A 8 -14.35 1.89 -4.15
C GLN A 8 -14.41 1.66 -2.64
N LYS A 9 -14.15 2.74 -1.87
CA LYS A 9 -14.18 2.70 -0.41
C LYS A 9 -15.61 2.44 0.06
N LYS A 10 -15.99 1.19 0.19
CA LYS A 10 -17.18 0.78 0.93
C LYS A 10 -16.72 0.24 2.27
N LEU A 11 -17.42 0.64 3.33
CA LEU A 11 -17.24 0.06 4.66
C LEU A 11 -17.24 -1.46 4.55
N LEU A 12 -16.12 -2.04 4.89
CA LEU A 12 -15.97 -3.48 4.92
C LEU A 12 -16.76 -4.05 6.09
N VAL A 13 -17.92 -4.56 5.76
CA VAL A 13 -18.51 -5.60 6.58
C VAL A 13 -17.96 -6.92 6.07
N ILE A 14 -16.76 -7.25 6.49
CA ILE A 14 -16.30 -8.62 6.33
C ILE A 14 -17.11 -9.45 7.32
N GLN A 15 -17.93 -10.36 6.80
CA GLN A 15 -18.66 -11.29 7.64
C GLN A 15 -17.67 -11.94 8.62
N ASN A 16 -17.90 -11.72 9.92
CA ASN A 16 -17.11 -12.24 11.05
C ASN A 16 -15.84 -11.47 11.45
N PHE A 17 -15.45 -10.39 10.75
CA PHE A 17 -14.35 -9.51 11.19
C PHE A 17 -14.88 -8.10 11.36
N LYS A 18 -15.16 -7.70 12.58
CA LYS A 18 -15.43 -6.30 12.91
C LYS A 18 -14.12 -5.57 13.10
N TYR A 19 -13.72 -4.77 12.11
CA TYR A 19 -12.65 -3.81 12.32
C TYR A 19 -13.24 -2.55 12.93
N PRO A 20 -12.79 -2.14 14.11
CA PRO A 20 -13.22 -0.85 14.62
C PRO A 20 -12.76 0.23 13.64
N SER A 21 -13.73 0.99 13.12
CA SER A 21 -13.43 2.18 12.34
C SER A 21 -12.66 3.17 13.21
N THR A 22 -11.54 3.66 12.69
CA THR A 22 -10.71 4.66 13.35
C THR A 22 -10.41 5.80 12.39
N ASP A 23 -10.00 6.96 12.94
CA ASP A 23 -9.57 8.11 12.13
C ASP A 23 -8.36 7.79 11.24
N LEU A 24 -7.66 6.70 11.55
CA LEU A 24 -6.48 6.26 10.81
C LEU A 24 -6.84 5.48 9.53
N ASP A 25 -8.09 5.07 9.36
CA ASP A 25 -8.53 4.34 8.16
C ASP A 25 -8.39 5.17 6.88
N LYS A 26 -8.35 6.49 6.98
CA LYS A 26 -8.07 7.34 5.82
C LYS A 26 -6.68 7.13 5.23
N TYR A 27 -5.72 6.73 6.05
CA TYR A 27 -4.35 6.45 5.60
C TYR A 27 -4.22 5.08 4.96
N CYS A 28 -4.80 4.08 5.62
CA CYS A 28 -4.66 2.69 5.23
C CYS A 28 -5.90 1.92 5.66
N TYR A 29 -6.48 1.20 4.75
CA TYR A 29 -7.68 0.41 5.02
C TYR A 29 -7.68 -0.89 4.22
N LEU A 30 -8.39 -1.86 4.75
CA LEU A 30 -8.55 -3.16 4.15
C LEU A 30 -9.79 -3.15 3.24
N TYR A 31 -9.64 -3.79 2.10
CA TYR A 31 -10.75 -4.04 1.20
C TYR A 31 -10.78 -5.52 0.84
N ASP A 32 -11.87 -6.19 1.16
CA ASP A 32 -12.08 -7.57 0.75
C ASP A 32 -12.96 -7.59 -0.50
N SER A 33 -12.46 -8.20 -1.54
CA SER A 33 -13.20 -8.37 -2.78
C SER A 33 -13.14 -9.83 -3.21
N GLU A 34 -14.27 -10.50 -3.12
CA GLU A 34 -14.40 -11.87 -3.63
C GLU A 34 -14.10 -11.96 -5.13
N LYS A 35 -14.32 -10.87 -5.86
CA LYS A 35 -14.03 -10.79 -7.29
C LYS A 35 -12.55 -11.04 -7.61
N TYR A 36 -11.66 -10.50 -6.78
CA TYR A 36 -10.22 -10.59 -7.02
C TYR A 36 -9.55 -11.78 -6.34
N LYS A 37 -10.24 -12.42 -5.39
CA LYS A 37 -9.73 -13.55 -4.59
C LYS A 37 -8.43 -13.23 -3.84
N TYR A 38 -8.24 -11.97 -3.46
CA TYR A 38 -7.14 -11.49 -2.64
C TYR A 38 -7.65 -10.53 -1.59
N ALA A 39 -7.03 -10.55 -0.43
CA ALA A 39 -7.14 -9.43 0.50
C ALA A 39 -6.41 -8.23 -0.10
N ILE A 40 -7.03 -7.06 -0.04
CA ILE A 40 -6.49 -5.83 -0.64
C ILE A 40 -6.33 -4.80 0.45
N VAL A 41 -5.13 -4.23 0.55
CA VAL A 41 -4.81 -3.12 1.44
C VAL A 41 -4.63 -1.86 0.61
N CYS A 42 -5.43 -0.83 0.90
CA CYS A 42 -5.35 0.46 0.21
C CYS A 42 -4.62 1.47 1.08
N ILE A 43 -3.68 2.19 0.50
CA ILE A 43 -2.93 3.28 1.13
C ILE A 43 -3.17 4.53 0.29
N ASP A 44 -3.78 5.56 0.90
CA ASP A 44 -4.07 6.84 0.23
C ASP A 44 -3.01 7.87 0.65
N THR A 45 -2.03 8.11 -0.20
CA THR A 45 -0.86 8.92 0.16
C THR A 45 -1.16 10.40 0.33
N LYS A 46 -2.27 10.91 -0.21
CA LYS A 46 -2.66 12.33 -0.06
C LYS A 46 -2.80 12.78 1.40
N TYR A 47 -3.09 11.84 2.31
CA TYR A 47 -3.23 12.14 3.74
C TYR A 47 -1.90 12.16 4.49
N PHE A 48 -0.83 11.65 3.89
CA PHE A 48 0.52 11.63 4.50
C PHE A 48 1.22 12.97 4.31
N VAL A 49 0.70 14.00 4.96
CA VAL A 49 1.30 15.33 4.92
C VAL A 49 2.41 15.40 5.95
N LYS A 50 3.65 15.31 5.49
CA LYS A 50 4.87 15.21 6.30
C LYS A 50 4.93 16.24 7.44
N ILE A 51 4.65 17.50 7.15
CA ILE A 51 4.69 18.58 8.16
C ILE A 51 3.68 18.32 9.28
N LYS A 52 2.47 17.90 8.93
CA LYS A 52 1.41 17.63 9.92
C LYS A 52 1.75 16.42 10.80
N LEU A 53 2.28 15.37 10.21
CA LEU A 53 2.65 14.16 10.94
C LEU A 53 3.87 14.37 11.84
N LYS A 54 4.85 15.18 11.41
CA LYS A 54 6.02 15.50 12.22
C LYS A 54 5.72 16.39 13.42
N LYS A 55 4.73 17.26 13.33
CA LYS A 55 4.31 18.13 14.45
C LYS A 55 3.73 17.34 15.62
N ASN A 56 3.19 16.16 15.36
CA ASN A 56 2.72 15.25 16.39
C ASN A 56 3.78 14.18 16.62
N PRO A 57 4.48 14.16 17.78
CA PRO A 57 5.56 13.20 18.03
C PRO A 57 5.16 11.74 17.85
N THR A 58 3.86 11.42 18.02
CA THR A 58 3.33 10.06 17.86
C THR A 58 2.63 9.83 16.54
N GLY A 59 2.56 10.85 15.67
CA GLY A 59 1.76 10.80 14.44
C GLY A 59 2.18 9.67 13.49
N TYR A 60 3.45 9.61 13.16
CA TYR A 60 3.98 8.54 12.32
C TYR A 60 3.89 7.17 12.98
N ASP A 61 4.22 7.06 14.27
CA ASP A 61 4.19 5.78 14.99
C ASP A 61 2.79 5.19 15.01
N LYS A 62 1.78 6.02 15.25
CA LYS A 62 0.37 5.60 15.19
C LYS A 62 -0.04 5.12 13.81
N VAL A 63 0.37 5.84 12.77
CA VAL A 63 0.07 5.46 11.39
C VAL A 63 0.75 4.14 11.03
N TYR A 64 2.02 3.97 11.37
CA TYR A 64 2.73 2.70 11.13
C TYR A 64 2.11 1.53 11.89
N ALA A 65 1.76 1.73 13.16
CA ALA A 65 1.09 0.69 13.95
C ALA A 65 -0.25 0.31 13.33
N HIS A 66 -1.01 1.29 12.87
CA HIS A 66 -2.27 1.05 12.16
C HIS A 66 -2.05 0.26 10.86
N MET A 67 -1.06 0.63 10.06
CA MET A 67 -0.72 -0.06 8.82
C MET A 67 -0.35 -1.53 9.08
N VAL A 68 0.48 -1.78 10.08
CA VAL A 68 0.84 -3.16 10.47
C VAL A 68 -0.39 -3.96 10.87
N LYS A 69 -1.30 -3.35 11.63
CA LYS A 69 -2.57 -3.99 12.02
C LYS A 69 -3.42 -4.34 10.79
N VAL A 70 -3.56 -3.43 9.85
CA VAL A 70 -4.33 -3.66 8.63
C VAL A 70 -3.70 -4.78 7.80
N LEU A 71 -2.38 -4.78 7.65
CA LEU A 71 -1.65 -5.82 6.91
C LEU A 71 -1.78 -7.20 7.57
N ARG A 72 -1.72 -7.29 8.90
CA ARG A 72 -1.97 -8.56 9.62
C ARG A 72 -3.38 -9.05 9.41
N ASN A 73 -4.35 -8.16 9.44
CA ASN A 73 -5.74 -8.50 9.15
C ASN A 73 -5.91 -9.00 7.71
N ALA A 74 -5.16 -8.43 6.77
CA ALA A 74 -5.15 -8.90 5.38
C ALA A 74 -4.65 -10.35 5.27
N VAL A 75 -3.60 -10.71 6.00
CA VAL A 75 -3.09 -12.09 6.04
C VAL A 75 -4.15 -13.04 6.62
N GLU A 76 -4.82 -12.67 7.71
CA GLU A 76 -5.88 -13.48 8.31
C GLU A 76 -7.04 -13.72 7.34
N ILE A 77 -7.45 -12.69 6.60
CA ILE A 77 -8.51 -12.84 5.59
C ILE A 77 -8.05 -13.75 4.44
N ALA A 78 -6.83 -13.56 3.97
CA ALA A 78 -6.28 -14.42 2.93
C ALA A 78 -6.28 -15.88 3.36
N GLN A 79 -5.90 -16.16 4.59
CA GLN A 79 -5.91 -17.52 5.14
C GLN A 79 -7.34 -18.09 5.27
N SER A 80 -8.26 -17.31 5.80
CA SER A 80 -9.62 -17.78 6.08
C SER A 80 -10.49 -17.92 4.83
N LYS A 81 -10.31 -17.05 3.84
CA LYS A 81 -11.18 -17.00 2.65
C LYS A 81 -10.56 -17.56 1.39
N TYR A 82 -9.25 -17.41 1.22
CA TYR A 82 -8.60 -17.69 -0.07
C TYR A 82 -7.53 -18.78 0.01
N ASN A 83 -7.40 -19.43 1.15
CA ASN A 83 -6.37 -20.46 1.39
C ASN A 83 -4.97 -19.97 0.95
N SER A 84 -4.65 -18.75 1.29
CA SER A 84 -3.42 -18.05 0.93
C SER A 84 -2.94 -17.19 2.10
N THR A 85 -1.70 -16.77 2.08
CA THR A 85 -1.15 -15.79 3.02
C THR A 85 -0.81 -14.48 2.33
N GLU A 86 -1.15 -14.35 1.05
CA GLU A 86 -0.76 -13.22 0.23
C GLU A 86 -1.85 -12.15 0.16
N PHE A 87 -1.42 -10.89 0.13
CA PHE A 87 -2.28 -9.73 -0.09
C PHE A 87 -1.73 -8.83 -1.19
N ILE A 88 -2.58 -7.96 -1.68
CA ILE A 88 -2.22 -6.91 -2.65
C ILE A 88 -2.29 -5.56 -1.94
N VAL A 89 -1.27 -4.73 -2.12
CA VAL A 89 -1.27 -3.34 -1.67
C VAL A 89 -1.56 -2.43 -2.86
N PHE A 90 -2.61 -1.59 -2.74
CA PHE A 90 -2.84 -0.46 -3.64
C PHE A 90 -2.29 0.81 -3.00
N LEU A 91 -1.28 1.38 -3.61
CA LEU A 91 -0.73 2.67 -3.23
C LEU A 91 -1.33 3.72 -4.17
N ASP A 92 -2.39 4.39 -3.72
CA ASP A 92 -3.04 5.43 -4.50
C ASP A 92 -2.44 6.78 -4.18
N MET A 93 -1.83 7.39 -5.19
CA MET A 93 -1.15 8.67 -5.06
C MET A 93 -1.96 9.84 -5.62
N ILE A 94 -3.26 9.64 -5.87
CA ILE A 94 -4.12 10.73 -6.33
C ILE A 94 -4.10 11.90 -5.32
N GLY A 95 -3.96 13.12 -5.81
CA GLY A 95 -3.90 14.30 -4.96
C GLY A 95 -2.57 14.49 -4.22
N SER A 96 -1.59 13.62 -4.44
CA SER A 96 -0.26 13.71 -3.82
C SER A 96 0.67 14.60 -4.64
N GLY A 97 1.43 15.43 -3.94
CA GLY A 97 2.43 16.34 -4.51
C GLY A 97 3.62 16.51 -3.57
N MET A 98 4.27 17.66 -3.63
CA MET A 98 5.46 17.94 -2.80
C MET A 98 5.25 17.74 -1.30
N LYS A 99 4.05 18.07 -0.80
CA LYS A 99 3.73 17.97 0.65
C LYS A 99 3.70 16.53 1.15
N GLN A 100 3.43 15.58 0.27
CA GLN A 100 3.33 14.16 0.57
C GLN A 100 4.63 13.40 0.31
N ILE A 101 5.65 14.05 -0.21
CA ILE A 101 6.94 13.40 -0.44
C ILE A 101 7.64 13.16 0.90
N ASP A 102 7.84 11.89 1.19
CA ASP A 102 8.56 11.46 2.37
C ASP A 102 9.33 10.16 2.06
N VAL A 103 10.61 10.32 1.78
CA VAL A 103 11.50 9.17 1.49
C VAL A 103 11.63 8.26 2.70
N THR A 104 11.64 8.83 3.91
CA THR A 104 11.68 8.03 5.15
C THR A 104 10.45 7.16 5.30
N PHE A 105 9.27 7.71 5.03
CA PHE A 105 8.02 6.93 5.03
C PHE A 105 8.08 5.80 4.00
N ALA A 106 8.51 6.10 2.78
CA ALA A 106 8.63 5.08 1.73
C ALA A 106 9.59 3.95 2.11
N LYS A 107 10.74 4.28 2.68
CA LYS A 107 11.70 3.28 3.20
C LYS A 107 11.10 2.46 4.33
N THR A 108 10.38 3.08 5.25
CA THR A 108 9.74 2.39 6.38
C THR A 108 8.68 1.40 5.88
N LEU A 109 7.87 1.80 4.90
CA LEU A 109 6.90 0.88 4.29
C LEU A 109 7.59 -0.34 3.68
N ILE A 110 8.68 -0.14 2.95
CA ILE A 110 9.47 -1.24 2.38
C ILE A 110 10.00 -2.17 3.48
N VAL A 111 10.56 -1.62 4.56
CA VAL A 111 11.05 -2.41 5.68
C VAL A 111 9.92 -3.23 6.32
N ILE A 112 8.75 -2.64 6.52
CA ILE A 112 7.59 -3.35 7.07
C ILE A 112 7.22 -4.53 6.15
N LEU A 113 7.12 -4.30 4.85
CA LEU A 113 6.76 -5.34 3.89
C LEU A 113 7.80 -6.45 3.80
N GLU A 114 9.09 -6.13 3.86
CA GLU A 114 10.17 -7.11 3.71
C GLU A 114 10.49 -7.88 4.98
N THR A 115 10.33 -7.27 6.15
CA THR A 115 10.73 -7.88 7.43
C THR A 115 9.56 -8.49 8.21
N THR A 116 8.44 -7.78 8.29
CA THR A 116 7.27 -8.24 9.06
C THR A 116 6.35 -9.11 8.20
N PHE A 117 6.25 -8.83 6.92
CA PHE A 117 5.35 -9.51 5.99
C PHE A 117 6.13 -10.19 4.85
N THR A 118 7.24 -10.82 5.19
CA THR A 118 8.04 -11.63 4.27
C THR A 118 7.11 -12.67 3.60
N ASP A 119 7.17 -12.76 2.28
CA ASP A 119 6.36 -13.69 1.47
C ASP A 119 4.83 -13.45 1.49
N ASN A 120 4.36 -12.39 2.14
CA ASN A 120 2.92 -12.06 2.15
C ASN A 120 2.49 -11.11 1.03
N LEU A 121 3.40 -10.30 0.52
CA LEU A 121 3.10 -9.36 -0.56
C LEU A 121 3.04 -10.09 -1.90
N LYS A 122 1.88 -10.05 -2.55
CA LYS A 122 1.73 -10.50 -3.95
C LYS A 122 2.15 -9.41 -4.92
N TYR A 123 1.50 -8.27 -4.84
CA TYR A 123 1.81 -7.06 -5.62
C TYR A 123 1.64 -5.81 -4.79
N CYS A 124 2.45 -4.80 -5.07
CA CYS A 124 2.21 -3.42 -4.68
C CYS A 124 1.91 -2.63 -5.95
N ILE A 125 0.65 -2.24 -6.11
CA ILE A 125 0.17 -1.57 -7.31
C ILE A 125 0.11 -0.07 -7.04
N VAL A 126 0.98 0.68 -7.70
CA VAL A 126 1.02 2.14 -7.61
C VAL A 126 0.06 2.72 -8.63
N LYS A 127 -0.84 3.57 -8.16
CA LYS A 127 -1.88 4.21 -8.96
C LYS A 127 -1.77 5.73 -8.86
N ASN A 128 -2.01 6.42 -9.99
CA ASN A 128 -1.99 7.88 -10.05
C ASN A 128 -0.66 8.49 -9.59
N ALA A 129 0.46 7.87 -9.93
CA ALA A 129 1.78 8.32 -9.54
C ALA A 129 2.08 9.71 -10.13
N PRO A 130 2.42 10.72 -9.30
CA PRO A 130 2.89 12.00 -9.79
C PRO A 130 4.30 11.89 -10.38
N ARG A 131 4.74 12.90 -11.14
CA ARG A 131 6.11 12.94 -11.69
C ARG A 131 7.19 12.77 -10.62
N LEU A 132 6.92 13.26 -9.42
CA LEU A 132 7.85 13.16 -8.28
C LEU A 132 8.04 11.73 -7.78
N PHE A 133 7.11 10.83 -8.06
CA PHE A 133 7.23 9.41 -7.72
C PHE A 133 8.52 8.79 -8.27
N LYS A 134 8.90 9.15 -9.49
CA LYS A 134 10.14 8.71 -10.12
C LYS A 134 11.37 9.02 -9.26
N ILE A 135 11.43 10.23 -8.69
CA ILE A 135 12.53 10.64 -7.82
C ILE A 135 12.54 9.81 -6.54
N VAL A 136 11.39 9.70 -5.89
CA VAL A 136 11.26 8.91 -4.65
C VAL A 136 11.64 7.45 -4.90
N TYR A 137 11.12 6.86 -5.96
CA TYR A 137 11.40 5.47 -6.29
C TYR A 137 12.89 5.21 -6.55
N ARG A 138 13.57 6.11 -7.26
CA ARG A 138 15.02 6.02 -7.48
C ARG A 138 15.81 6.09 -6.17
N LEU A 139 15.37 6.93 -5.23
CA LEU A 139 16.02 7.06 -3.93
C LEU A 139 15.83 5.82 -3.04
N ILE A 140 14.68 5.16 -3.11
CA ILE A 140 14.40 3.96 -2.31
C ILE A 140 14.83 2.66 -2.99
N TYR A 141 15.03 2.67 -4.29
CA TYR A 141 15.35 1.49 -5.08
C TYR A 141 16.50 0.63 -4.51
N PRO A 142 17.63 1.21 -4.06
CA PRO A 142 18.72 0.41 -3.49
C PRO A 142 18.33 -0.34 -2.21
N PHE A 143 17.26 0.10 -1.52
CA PHE A 143 16.79 -0.52 -0.28
C PHE A 143 15.75 -1.61 -0.50
N ILE A 144 15.27 -1.78 -1.74
CA ILE A 144 14.29 -2.80 -2.08
C ILE A 144 15.03 -4.04 -2.58
N ASP A 145 14.78 -5.19 -1.95
CA ASP A 145 15.40 -6.43 -2.41
C ASP A 145 14.88 -6.85 -3.79
N LYS A 146 15.64 -7.71 -4.46
CA LYS A 146 15.35 -8.13 -5.85
C LYS A 146 13.99 -8.82 -6.00
N VAL A 147 13.58 -9.59 -5.00
CA VAL A 147 12.29 -10.29 -5.01
C VAL A 147 11.15 -9.29 -4.89
N THR A 148 11.25 -8.36 -3.94
CA THR A 148 10.25 -7.33 -3.71
C THR A 148 10.14 -6.37 -4.89
N ARG A 149 11.25 -6.01 -5.54
CA ARG A 149 11.22 -5.15 -6.75
C ARG A 149 10.29 -5.70 -7.84
N LYS A 150 10.25 -7.01 -8.01
CA LYS A 150 9.42 -7.67 -9.01
C LYS A 150 7.92 -7.59 -8.71
N LYS A 151 7.57 -7.26 -7.48
CA LYS A 151 6.17 -7.16 -7.03
C LYS A 151 5.58 -5.76 -7.20
N PHE A 152 6.40 -4.76 -7.51
CA PHE A 152 5.93 -3.39 -7.76
C PHE A 152 5.42 -3.27 -9.19
N MET A 153 4.17 -2.86 -9.28
CA MET A 153 3.47 -2.62 -10.55
C MET A 153 2.95 -1.19 -10.54
N PHE A 154 2.80 -0.58 -11.70
CA PHE A 154 2.06 0.66 -11.79
C PHE A 154 0.96 0.56 -12.83
N GLU A 155 -0.13 1.28 -12.59
CA GLU A 155 -1.22 1.39 -13.52
C GLU A 155 -1.02 2.61 -14.41
N LYS A 156 -1.02 2.39 -15.71
CA LYS A 156 -1.02 3.45 -16.72
C LYS A 156 -2.06 3.10 -17.77
N LYS A 157 -3.05 3.99 -17.95
CA LYS A 157 -4.12 3.80 -18.94
C LYS A 157 -4.85 2.45 -18.80
N GLY A 158 -5.15 2.06 -17.56
CA GLY A 158 -5.86 0.82 -17.25
C GLY A 158 -5.02 -0.46 -17.39
N LYS A 159 -3.73 -0.36 -17.67
CA LYS A 159 -2.81 -1.50 -17.77
C LYS A 159 -1.85 -1.53 -16.59
N LEU A 160 -1.58 -2.73 -16.08
CA LEU A 160 -0.56 -2.96 -15.07
C LEU A 160 0.77 -3.29 -15.74
N ASN A 161 1.80 -2.54 -15.40
CA ASN A 161 3.15 -2.75 -15.86
C ASN A 161 4.10 -2.89 -14.67
N ARG A 162 5.10 -3.75 -14.82
CA ARG A 162 6.16 -3.85 -13.83
C ARG A 162 6.92 -2.53 -13.78
N ILE A 163 7.21 -2.04 -12.56
CA ILE A 163 8.04 -0.86 -12.39
C ILE A 163 9.50 -1.22 -12.66
N THR A 164 10.08 -0.56 -13.63
CA THR A 164 11.52 -0.61 -13.94
C THR A 164 12.08 0.80 -13.94
N MET A 165 13.40 0.93 -13.83
CA MET A 165 14.04 2.24 -13.87
C MET A 165 13.84 2.96 -15.20
N ASN A 166 13.54 2.22 -16.28
CA ASN A 166 13.37 2.76 -17.62
C ASN A 166 11.95 3.24 -17.93
N ASN A 167 10.94 2.71 -17.23
CA ASN A 167 9.53 3.02 -17.52
C ASN A 167 8.85 3.90 -16.46
N ILE A 168 9.58 4.37 -15.48
CA ILE A 168 9.09 5.37 -14.53
C ILE A 168 9.26 6.74 -15.18
N GLU A 169 8.19 7.27 -15.67
CA GLU A 169 8.14 8.62 -16.26
C GLU A 169 7.30 9.55 -15.40
#